data_93b1e97e939f08d6f7f1cc030eefbf78
#
_entry.id   93b1e97e939f08d6f7f1cc030eefbf78
#
_cell.length_a   1.000
_cell.length_b   1.000
_cell.length_c   1.000
_cell.angle_alpha   90.00
_cell.angle_beta   90.00
_cell.angle_gamma   90.00
#
_symmetry.space_group_name_H-M   'P 1'
#
loop_
_entity.id
_entity.type
_entity.pdbx_description
1 polymer ?
#
loop_
_entity_poly.entity_id
_entity_poly.type
_entity_poly.pdbx_seq_one_letter_code
_entity_poly.pdbx_strand_id
1 'polypeptide(L)'
;MAVAPGYLEADHLLTMNAFEPVFWTGCAYALIRAIQDNHPKWWILFGVLAGFGFENKHSMFFFGFGILVGLLLTSECRLLLDRRLWLAALVTFFIFLPNLLWEIRRGLPTLQWLRYHRVDVTVPLTPLGFMAEQILDLHPLGCLIWLAGLWYYLAAREGKPYRVLGWTYLVVLACLLILRGRVYYLFPAYPMLFGSGGVAIEKALSRLRWSWAKPAYLAALVLSGAFLAPFALPVLPVGTYMRYAAALDLDPPDIEHRKLGKLP
;
A
#
# COMPACT_ATOMS: atom_id res chain seq x y z
N MET A 1 -3.60 7.44 7.99
CA MET A 1 -4.44 6.89 6.92
C MET A 1 -5.78 7.61 6.80
N ALA A 2 -6.57 7.74 7.86
CA ALA A 2 -7.91 8.35 7.81
C ALA A 2 -8.02 9.80 7.26
N VAL A 3 -6.92 10.48 7.05
CA VAL A 3 -6.87 11.84 6.48
C VAL A 3 -6.01 11.92 5.21
N ALA A 4 -5.58 10.78 4.68
CA ALA A 4 -4.79 10.73 3.44
C ALA A 4 -5.74 10.69 2.24
N PRO A 5 -5.62 11.64 1.27
CA PRO A 5 -6.53 11.76 0.14
C PRO A 5 -6.71 10.46 -0.65
N GLY A 6 -5.63 9.76 -0.97
CA GLY A 6 -5.70 8.52 -1.74
C GLY A 6 -6.45 7.38 -1.04
N TYR A 7 -6.41 7.30 0.31
CA TYR A 7 -7.25 6.34 1.03
C TYR A 7 -8.70 6.80 1.09
N LEU A 8 -8.95 8.10 1.29
CA LEU A 8 -10.31 8.63 1.26
C LEU A 8 -10.96 8.37 -0.11
N GLU A 9 -10.21 8.57 -1.21
CA GLU A 9 -10.66 8.28 -2.57
C GLU A 9 -10.91 6.78 -2.80
N ALA A 10 -10.01 5.91 -2.33
CA ALA A 10 -10.16 4.47 -2.50
C ALA A 10 -11.29 3.87 -1.66
N ASP A 11 -11.48 4.37 -0.44
CA ASP A 11 -12.35 3.77 0.56
C ASP A 11 -13.80 4.26 0.49
N HIS A 12 -14.08 5.43 -0.14
CA HIS A 12 -15.46 5.89 -0.31
C HIS A 12 -16.22 5.10 -1.38
N LEU A 13 -15.52 4.40 -2.24
CA LEU A 13 -16.10 3.49 -3.23
C LEU A 13 -15.94 2.05 -2.77
N LEU A 14 -17.04 1.29 -2.74
CA LEU A 14 -17.00 -0.14 -2.42
C LEU A 14 -16.41 -0.93 -3.59
N THR A 15 -15.09 -0.91 -3.70
CA THR A 15 -14.32 -1.61 -4.73
C THR A 15 -13.29 -2.54 -4.10
N MET A 16 -12.65 -3.37 -4.92
CA MET A 16 -11.53 -4.22 -4.49
C MET A 16 -10.37 -3.42 -3.86
N ASN A 17 -10.22 -2.13 -4.19
CA ASN A 17 -9.14 -1.29 -3.65
C ASN A 17 -9.32 -0.98 -2.17
N ALA A 18 -10.57 -0.81 -1.71
CA ALA A 18 -10.88 -0.55 -0.30
C ALA A 18 -10.50 -1.73 0.62
N PHE A 19 -10.59 -2.97 0.12
CA PHE A 19 -10.26 -4.17 0.90
C PHE A 19 -8.79 -4.58 0.82
N GLU A 20 -8.08 -4.18 -0.21
CA GLU A 20 -6.70 -4.60 -0.47
C GLU A 20 -5.73 -4.28 0.69
N PRO A 21 -5.78 -3.07 1.33
CA PRO A 21 -4.95 -2.76 2.48
C PRO A 21 -5.15 -3.69 3.68
N VAL A 22 -6.37 -4.23 3.85
CA VAL A 22 -6.68 -5.17 4.95
C VAL A 22 -5.89 -6.47 4.78
N PHE A 23 -5.87 -7.03 3.57
CA PHE A 23 -5.15 -8.28 3.29
C PHE A 23 -3.64 -8.11 3.42
N TRP A 24 -3.07 -7.04 2.84
CA TRP A 24 -1.63 -6.78 2.93
C TRP A 24 -1.18 -6.52 4.37
N THR A 25 -1.91 -5.68 5.09
CA THR A 25 -1.62 -5.36 6.50
C THR A 25 -1.79 -6.58 7.39
N GLY A 26 -2.83 -7.36 7.16
CA GLY A 26 -3.08 -8.60 7.89
C GLY A 26 -1.99 -9.63 7.65
N CYS A 27 -1.52 -9.80 6.41
CA CYS A 27 -0.38 -10.66 6.09
C CYS A 27 0.92 -10.16 6.73
N ALA A 28 1.19 -8.83 6.68
CA ALA A 28 2.36 -8.26 7.34
C ALA A 28 2.31 -8.47 8.86
N TYR A 29 1.14 -8.26 9.47
CA TYR A 29 0.93 -8.55 10.90
C TYR A 29 1.15 -10.03 11.23
N ALA A 30 0.56 -10.94 10.46
CA ALA A 30 0.72 -12.38 10.66
C ALA A 30 2.20 -12.80 10.54
N LEU A 31 2.95 -12.23 9.58
CA LEU A 31 4.38 -12.48 9.42
C LEU A 31 5.18 -11.96 10.63
N ILE A 32 4.91 -10.74 11.10
CA ILE A 32 5.54 -10.19 12.32
C ILE A 32 5.31 -11.13 13.50
N ARG A 33 4.07 -11.59 13.69
CA ARG A 33 3.71 -12.50 14.78
C ARG A 33 4.34 -13.90 14.61
N ALA A 34 4.45 -14.38 13.36
CA ALA A 34 5.13 -15.64 13.09
C ALA A 34 6.61 -15.58 13.46
N ILE A 35 7.28 -14.45 13.21
CA ILE A 35 8.68 -14.22 13.59
C ILE A 35 8.82 -14.10 15.12
N GLN A 36 7.89 -13.43 15.81
CA GLN A 36 7.94 -13.18 17.26
C GLN A 36 7.58 -14.44 18.08
N ASP A 37 6.43 -15.01 17.78
CA ASP A 37 5.82 -16.06 18.63
C ASP A 37 6.20 -17.46 18.18
N ASN A 38 6.73 -17.62 16.97
CA ASN A 38 7.05 -18.91 16.35
C ASN A 38 5.90 -19.93 16.38
N HIS A 39 4.63 -19.48 16.38
CA HIS A 39 3.46 -20.33 16.50
C HIS A 39 2.80 -20.61 15.15
N PRO A 40 2.42 -21.87 14.83
CA PRO A 40 1.85 -22.24 13.52
C PRO A 40 0.59 -21.49 13.11
N LYS A 41 -0.24 -21.04 14.07
CA LYS A 41 -1.48 -20.29 13.77
C LYS A 41 -1.26 -19.06 12.93
N TRP A 42 -0.11 -18.39 13.08
CA TRP A 42 0.19 -17.17 12.33
C TRP A 42 0.48 -17.45 10.87
N TRP A 43 1.09 -18.60 10.57
CA TRP A 43 1.30 -19.03 9.19
C TRP A 43 -0.01 -19.42 8.50
N ILE A 44 -0.93 -20.07 9.24
CA ILE A 44 -2.28 -20.37 8.72
C ILE A 44 -3.04 -19.08 8.45
N LEU A 45 -3.02 -18.12 9.40
CA LEU A 45 -3.63 -16.81 9.21
C LEU A 45 -3.05 -16.07 8.00
N PHE A 46 -1.72 -16.09 7.84
CA PHE A 46 -1.06 -15.52 6.66
C PHE A 46 -1.59 -16.16 5.36
N GLY A 47 -1.65 -17.49 5.31
CA GLY A 47 -2.12 -18.21 4.13
C GLY A 47 -3.58 -17.91 3.79
N VAL A 48 -4.45 -17.84 4.79
CA VAL A 48 -5.87 -17.49 4.61
C VAL A 48 -6.03 -16.07 4.09
N LEU A 49 -5.35 -15.10 4.73
CA LEU A 49 -5.42 -13.69 4.31
C LEU A 49 -4.82 -13.48 2.92
N ALA A 50 -3.71 -14.14 2.60
CA ALA A 50 -3.12 -14.09 1.28
C ALA A 50 -4.06 -14.71 0.22
N GLY A 51 -4.69 -15.84 0.52
CA GLY A 51 -5.64 -16.48 -0.38
C GLY A 51 -6.85 -15.59 -0.70
N PHE A 52 -7.50 -15.04 0.31
CA PHE A 52 -8.58 -14.07 0.09
C PHE A 52 -8.09 -12.76 -0.54
N GLY A 53 -6.86 -12.34 -0.24
CA GLY A 53 -6.23 -11.21 -0.91
C GLY A 53 -6.10 -11.43 -2.43
N PHE A 54 -5.76 -12.65 -2.87
CA PHE A 54 -5.75 -13.02 -4.29
C PHE A 54 -7.13 -13.03 -4.92
N GLU A 55 -8.16 -13.51 -4.20
CA GLU A 55 -9.56 -13.44 -4.64
C GLU A 55 -10.05 -11.99 -4.80
N ASN A 56 -9.56 -11.09 -3.94
CA ASN A 56 -9.89 -9.68 -4.02
C ASN A 56 -9.17 -9.00 -5.21
N LYS A 57 -7.84 -9.21 -5.34
CA LYS A 57 -7.04 -8.54 -6.38
C LYS A 57 -5.71 -9.24 -6.63
N HIS A 58 -5.38 -9.43 -7.90
CA HIS A 58 -4.15 -10.11 -8.32
C HIS A 58 -2.85 -9.32 -7.99
N SER A 59 -2.93 -8.05 -7.54
CA SER A 59 -1.78 -7.31 -7.02
C SER A 59 -1.09 -7.98 -5.83
N MET A 60 -1.76 -8.92 -5.17
CA MET A 60 -1.20 -9.79 -4.15
C MET A 60 0.04 -10.57 -4.64
N PHE A 61 0.20 -10.79 -5.97
CA PHE A 61 1.43 -11.34 -6.55
C PHE A 61 2.65 -10.44 -6.30
N PHE A 62 2.48 -9.12 -6.40
CA PHE A 62 3.58 -8.19 -6.09
C PHE A 62 3.99 -8.25 -4.63
N PHE A 63 2.99 -8.35 -3.73
CA PHE A 63 3.25 -8.51 -2.31
C PHE A 63 3.99 -9.82 -2.01
N GLY A 64 3.48 -10.95 -2.51
CA GLY A 64 4.10 -12.26 -2.35
C GLY A 64 5.52 -12.32 -2.91
N PHE A 65 5.75 -11.73 -4.09
CA PHE A 65 7.07 -11.59 -4.69
C PHE A 65 7.99 -10.72 -3.82
N GLY A 66 7.47 -9.59 -3.31
CA GLY A 66 8.20 -8.74 -2.38
C GLY A 66 8.60 -9.45 -1.09
N ILE A 67 7.70 -10.24 -0.50
CA ILE A 67 8.01 -11.08 0.68
C ILE A 67 9.10 -12.10 0.35
N LEU A 68 9.00 -12.79 -0.79
CA LEU A 68 10.00 -13.78 -1.20
C LEU A 68 11.39 -13.14 -1.36
N VAL A 69 11.49 -12.04 -2.10
CA VAL A 69 12.76 -11.32 -2.29
C VAL A 69 13.25 -10.76 -0.95
N GLY A 70 12.36 -10.20 -0.12
CA GLY A 70 12.69 -9.71 1.21
C GLY A 70 13.24 -10.79 2.13
N LEU A 71 12.70 -12.00 2.09
CA LEU A 71 13.25 -13.16 2.81
C LEU A 71 14.65 -13.50 2.31
N LEU A 72 14.84 -13.57 0.99
CA LEU A 72 16.15 -13.90 0.39
C LEU A 72 17.25 -12.87 0.73
N LEU A 73 16.89 -11.59 0.86
CA LEU A 73 17.83 -10.51 1.14
C LEU A 73 18.09 -10.26 2.64
N THR A 74 17.48 -11.04 3.54
CA THR A 74 17.57 -10.82 4.98
C THR A 74 18.02 -12.08 5.71
N SER A 75 18.36 -11.94 7.01
CA SER A 75 18.66 -13.06 7.90
C SER A 75 17.48 -14.03 8.07
N GLU A 76 16.28 -13.60 7.69
CA GLU A 76 15.07 -14.40 7.79
C GLU A 76 14.87 -15.38 6.60
N CYS A 77 15.88 -15.49 5.71
CA CYS A 77 15.89 -16.49 4.64
C CYS A 77 15.71 -17.93 5.15
N ARG A 78 16.10 -18.20 6.39
CA ARG A 78 15.85 -19.49 7.08
C ARG A 78 14.37 -19.85 7.14
N LEU A 79 13.45 -18.89 7.10
CA LEU A 79 12.00 -19.15 7.06
C LEU A 79 11.58 -19.86 5.77
N LEU A 80 12.35 -19.74 4.69
CA LEU A 80 12.12 -20.51 3.45
C LEU A 80 12.28 -22.02 3.64
N LEU A 81 13.00 -22.45 4.68
CA LEU A 81 13.16 -23.86 5.06
C LEU A 81 12.08 -24.31 6.04
N ASP A 82 11.25 -23.40 6.57
CA ASP A 82 10.17 -23.73 7.51
C ASP A 82 8.97 -24.31 6.76
N ARG A 83 8.62 -25.54 7.10
CA ARG A 83 7.45 -26.24 6.52
C ARG A 83 6.14 -25.45 6.70
N ARG A 84 6.05 -24.61 7.72
CA ARG A 84 4.87 -23.79 8.01
C ARG A 84 4.65 -22.70 6.99
N LEU A 85 5.72 -22.13 6.44
CA LEU A 85 5.62 -21.18 5.32
C LEU A 85 5.01 -21.85 4.08
N TRP A 86 5.45 -23.07 3.79
CA TRP A 86 4.91 -23.83 2.66
C TRP A 86 3.47 -24.28 2.89
N LEU A 87 3.11 -24.57 4.14
CA LEU A 87 1.71 -24.80 4.51
C LEU A 87 0.86 -23.54 4.26
N ALA A 88 1.34 -22.35 4.63
CA ALA A 88 0.67 -21.10 4.32
C ALA A 88 0.50 -20.89 2.81
N ALA A 89 1.57 -21.15 2.03
CA ALA A 89 1.51 -21.08 0.56
C ALA A 89 0.49 -22.07 -0.02
N LEU A 90 0.40 -23.27 0.53
CA LEU A 90 -0.58 -24.30 0.14
C LEU A 90 -2.02 -23.84 0.45
N VAL A 91 -2.26 -23.30 1.65
CA VAL A 91 -3.56 -22.72 2.02
C VAL A 91 -3.95 -21.59 1.06
N THR A 92 -3.02 -20.67 0.78
CA THR A 92 -3.21 -19.59 -0.21
C THR A 92 -3.60 -20.15 -1.57
N PHE A 93 -2.86 -21.16 -2.04
CA PHE A 93 -3.10 -21.79 -3.34
C PHE A 93 -4.49 -22.43 -3.42
N PHE A 94 -4.92 -23.18 -2.40
CA PHE A 94 -6.24 -23.81 -2.42
C PHE A 94 -7.39 -22.81 -2.36
N ILE A 95 -7.25 -21.70 -1.65
CA ILE A 95 -8.26 -20.65 -1.63
C ILE A 95 -8.34 -19.96 -3.01
N PHE A 96 -7.20 -19.69 -3.64
CA PHE A 96 -7.12 -19.03 -4.94
C PHE A 96 -7.41 -19.98 -6.12
N LEU A 97 -7.36 -21.28 -5.92
CA LEU A 97 -7.48 -22.30 -6.98
C LEU A 97 -8.75 -22.16 -7.83
N PRO A 98 -9.95 -21.91 -7.28
CA PRO A 98 -11.15 -21.73 -8.09
C PRO A 98 -11.03 -20.57 -9.09
N ASN A 99 -10.51 -19.44 -8.65
CA ASN A 99 -10.28 -18.27 -9.49
C ASN A 99 -9.22 -18.56 -10.58
N LEU A 100 -8.12 -19.18 -10.20
CA LEU A 100 -7.06 -19.58 -11.13
C LEU A 100 -7.59 -20.51 -12.24
N LEU A 101 -8.41 -21.50 -11.88
CA LEU A 101 -9.03 -22.41 -12.85
C LEU A 101 -10.00 -21.68 -13.76
N TRP A 102 -10.75 -20.72 -13.23
CA TRP A 102 -11.64 -19.88 -14.03
C TRP A 102 -10.85 -19.00 -15.03
N GLU A 103 -9.78 -18.34 -14.56
CA GLU A 103 -8.88 -17.54 -15.40
C GLU A 103 -8.31 -18.37 -16.56
N ILE A 104 -7.78 -19.56 -16.28
CA ILE A 104 -7.21 -20.45 -17.29
C ILE A 104 -8.28 -20.87 -18.31
N ARG A 105 -9.46 -21.29 -17.85
CA ARG A 105 -10.55 -21.74 -18.74
C ARG A 105 -11.09 -20.61 -19.64
N ARG A 106 -10.99 -19.35 -19.21
CA ARG A 106 -11.43 -18.17 -19.93
C ARG A 106 -10.33 -17.48 -20.75
N GLY A 107 -9.14 -18.06 -20.84
CA GLY A 107 -8.01 -17.50 -21.61
C GLY A 107 -7.32 -16.32 -20.93
N LEU A 108 -7.28 -16.31 -19.60
CA LEU A 108 -6.62 -15.30 -18.78
C LEU A 108 -7.14 -13.86 -18.99
N PRO A 109 -8.44 -13.60 -18.76
CA PRO A 109 -9.05 -12.29 -19.00
C PRO A 109 -8.38 -11.17 -18.20
N THR A 110 -7.91 -11.44 -16.98
CA THR A 110 -7.16 -10.44 -16.20
C THR A 110 -5.87 -10.01 -16.89
N LEU A 111 -5.14 -10.94 -17.50
CA LEU A 111 -3.92 -10.61 -18.23
C LEU A 111 -4.21 -9.80 -19.50
N GLN A 112 -5.30 -10.11 -20.21
CA GLN A 112 -5.76 -9.35 -21.37
C GLN A 112 -6.14 -7.93 -20.97
N TRP A 113 -6.88 -7.78 -19.87
CA TRP A 113 -7.27 -6.49 -19.30
C TRP A 113 -6.05 -5.65 -18.90
N LEU A 114 -5.05 -6.23 -18.23
CA LEU A 114 -3.80 -5.56 -17.85
C LEU A 114 -3.03 -5.04 -19.07
N ARG A 115 -2.95 -5.84 -20.15
CA ARG A 115 -2.31 -5.42 -21.40
C ARG A 115 -3.02 -4.23 -22.03
N TYR A 116 -4.35 -4.31 -22.15
CA TYR A 116 -5.17 -3.21 -22.66
C TYR A 116 -4.98 -1.92 -21.84
N HIS A 117 -5.15 -2.00 -20.53
CA HIS A 117 -5.02 -0.83 -19.65
C HIS A 117 -3.62 -0.18 -19.69
N ARG A 118 -2.60 -0.99 -19.80
CA ARG A 118 -1.23 -0.49 -19.87
C ARG A 118 -0.94 0.30 -21.15
N VAL A 119 -1.53 -0.10 -22.27
CA VAL A 119 -1.23 0.48 -23.59
C VAL A 119 -2.20 1.61 -23.92
N ASP A 120 -3.51 1.40 -23.69
CA ASP A 120 -4.55 2.24 -24.24
C ASP A 120 -5.14 3.25 -23.23
N VAL A 121 -4.95 3.02 -21.93
CA VAL A 121 -5.65 3.83 -20.90
C VAL A 121 -4.68 4.62 -20.02
N THR A 122 -3.56 4.04 -19.59
CA THR A 122 -2.69 4.65 -18.60
C THR A 122 -1.66 5.59 -19.23
N VAL A 123 -1.62 6.85 -18.77
CA VAL A 123 -0.53 7.77 -19.08
C VAL A 123 0.66 7.44 -18.18
N PRO A 124 1.83 7.06 -18.75
CA PRO A 124 2.96 6.68 -17.93
C PRO A 124 3.58 7.90 -17.25
N LEU A 125 3.67 7.86 -15.94
CA LEU A 125 4.39 8.85 -15.14
C LEU A 125 5.91 8.59 -15.20
N THR A 126 6.69 9.66 -15.08
CA THR A 126 8.12 9.52 -14.79
C THR A 126 8.31 8.96 -13.38
N PRO A 127 9.45 8.32 -13.06
CA PRO A 127 9.71 7.85 -11.70
C PRO A 127 9.59 8.94 -10.64
N LEU A 128 10.03 10.16 -10.95
CA LEU A 128 9.89 11.30 -10.05
C LEU A 128 8.43 11.73 -9.90
N GLY A 129 7.67 11.77 -11.00
CA GLY A 129 6.23 12.06 -10.99
C GLY A 129 5.47 11.01 -10.16
N PHE A 130 5.78 9.72 -10.32
CA PHE A 130 5.20 8.64 -9.52
C PHE A 130 5.43 8.85 -8.02
N MET A 131 6.65 9.24 -7.62
CA MET A 131 6.97 9.51 -6.21
C MET A 131 6.31 10.79 -5.69
N ALA A 132 6.20 11.82 -6.52
CA ALA A 132 5.48 13.06 -6.16
C ALA A 132 4.00 12.78 -5.89
N GLU A 133 3.34 12.01 -6.77
CA GLU A 133 1.95 11.57 -6.56
C GLU A 133 1.80 10.73 -5.29
N GLN A 134 2.74 9.81 -4.98
CA GLN A 134 2.72 9.07 -3.71
C GLN A 134 2.71 10.01 -2.49
N ILE A 135 3.49 11.08 -2.53
CA ILE A 135 3.55 12.05 -1.43
C ILE A 135 2.25 12.84 -1.32
N LEU A 136 1.67 13.26 -2.45
CA LEU A 136 0.43 14.03 -2.48
C LEU A 136 -0.77 13.19 -2.05
N ASP A 137 -0.95 12.00 -2.63
CA ASP A 137 -2.07 11.10 -2.36
C ASP A 137 -2.08 10.55 -0.92
N LEU A 138 -0.87 10.30 -0.38
CA LEU A 138 -0.75 9.77 0.99
C LEU A 138 -0.59 10.85 2.06
N HIS A 139 -0.81 12.10 1.67
CA HIS A 139 -0.65 13.27 2.51
C HIS A 139 0.82 13.72 2.67
N PRO A 140 1.19 14.95 2.27
CA PRO A 140 2.59 15.44 2.35
C PRO A 140 3.22 15.32 3.74
N LEU A 141 2.48 15.67 4.82
CA LEU A 141 2.96 15.48 6.18
C LEU A 141 3.04 13.98 6.57
N GLY A 142 2.19 13.13 6.01
CA GLY A 142 2.23 11.68 6.21
C GLY A 142 3.51 11.04 5.69
N CYS A 143 4.19 11.71 4.75
CA CYS A 143 5.46 11.28 4.19
C CYS A 143 6.53 11.04 5.27
N LEU A 144 6.60 11.90 6.28
CA LEU A 144 7.54 11.75 7.38
C LEU A 144 7.32 10.45 8.16
N ILE A 145 6.06 10.02 8.32
CA ILE A 145 5.73 8.81 9.07
C ILE A 145 6.17 7.57 8.28
N TRP A 146 5.76 7.46 7.01
CA TRP A 146 6.10 6.24 6.26
C TRP A 146 7.60 6.15 5.91
N LEU A 147 8.29 7.28 5.72
CA LEU A 147 9.76 7.29 5.58
C LEU A 147 10.45 6.85 6.88
N ALA A 148 9.97 7.33 8.05
CA ALA A 148 10.45 6.84 9.34
C ALA A 148 10.18 5.34 9.51
N GLY A 149 9.07 4.83 9.00
CA GLY A 149 8.74 3.40 9.00
C GLY A 149 9.65 2.58 8.11
N LEU A 150 9.95 3.07 6.92
CA LEU A 150 10.90 2.43 6.02
C LEU A 150 12.31 2.41 6.63
N TRP A 151 12.74 3.53 7.20
CA TRP A 151 14.00 3.60 7.95
C TRP A 151 14.03 2.62 9.13
N TYR A 152 12.92 2.52 9.89
CA TYR A 152 12.80 1.58 11.00
C TYR A 152 13.06 0.14 10.55
N TYR A 153 12.40 -0.30 9.46
CA TYR A 153 12.62 -1.65 8.96
C TYR A 153 14.02 -1.88 8.40
N LEU A 154 14.59 -0.92 7.67
CA LEU A 154 15.85 -1.15 6.95
C LEU A 154 17.09 -0.88 7.81
N ALA A 155 17.07 0.15 8.66
CA ALA A 155 18.25 0.66 9.35
C ALA A 155 18.21 0.50 10.88
N ALA A 156 17.03 0.56 11.52
CA ALA A 156 16.96 0.48 12.97
C ALA A 156 17.32 -0.94 13.49
N ARG A 157 18.04 -1.00 14.63
CA ARG A 157 18.41 -2.29 15.24
C ARG A 157 17.18 -3.11 15.64
N GLU A 158 16.16 -2.46 16.17
CA GLU A 158 14.90 -3.08 16.60
C GLU A 158 14.04 -3.57 15.43
N GLY A 159 14.14 -2.92 14.27
CA GLY A 159 13.48 -3.30 13.03
C GLY A 159 14.15 -4.48 12.32
N LYS A 160 15.36 -4.88 12.76
CA LYS A 160 16.17 -5.92 12.08
C LYS A 160 15.42 -7.22 11.77
N PRO A 161 14.60 -7.81 12.69
CA PRO A 161 13.83 -9.02 12.40
C PRO A 161 12.75 -8.82 11.33
N TYR A 162 12.33 -7.58 11.11
CA TYR A 162 11.20 -7.22 10.22
C TYR A 162 11.68 -6.56 8.92
N ARG A 163 12.97 -6.60 8.60
CA ARG A 163 13.54 -6.04 7.36
C ARG A 163 12.89 -6.58 6.10
N VAL A 164 12.36 -7.78 6.16
CA VAL A 164 11.55 -8.38 5.08
C VAL A 164 10.47 -7.41 4.60
N LEU A 165 9.75 -6.73 5.51
CA LEU A 165 8.67 -5.79 5.14
C LEU A 165 9.20 -4.52 4.48
N GLY A 166 10.36 -4.02 4.90
CA GLY A 166 11.02 -2.89 4.23
C GLY A 166 11.46 -3.25 2.80
N TRP A 167 12.05 -4.43 2.62
CA TRP A 167 12.39 -4.94 1.30
C TRP A 167 11.16 -5.23 0.45
N THR A 168 10.10 -5.76 1.04
CA THR A 168 8.81 -5.96 0.34
C THR A 168 8.33 -4.67 -0.28
N TYR A 169 8.29 -3.57 0.50
CA TYR A 169 7.92 -2.26 -0.03
C TYR A 169 8.82 -1.82 -1.19
N LEU A 170 10.15 -1.91 -1.04
CA LEU A 170 11.09 -1.49 -2.08
C LEU A 170 10.96 -2.32 -3.36
N VAL A 171 10.75 -3.63 -3.23
CA VAL A 171 10.56 -4.54 -4.37
C VAL A 171 9.26 -4.23 -5.09
N VAL A 172 8.15 -4.04 -4.36
CA VAL A 172 6.87 -3.67 -4.97
C VAL A 172 6.98 -2.32 -5.67
N LEU A 173 7.58 -1.31 -5.04
CA LEU A 173 7.87 -0.01 -5.66
C LEU A 173 8.68 -0.17 -6.95
N ALA A 174 9.78 -0.92 -6.91
CA ALA A 174 10.62 -1.17 -8.09
C ALA A 174 9.83 -1.87 -9.21
N CYS A 175 9.03 -2.88 -8.89
CA CYS A 175 8.16 -3.54 -9.85
C CYS A 175 7.19 -2.56 -10.50
N LEU A 176 6.53 -1.71 -9.72
CA LEU A 176 5.58 -0.74 -10.24
C LEU A 176 6.24 0.33 -11.12
N LEU A 177 7.42 0.81 -10.75
CA LEU A 177 8.20 1.75 -11.57
C LEU A 177 8.64 1.12 -12.90
N ILE A 178 9.15 -0.11 -12.88
CA ILE A 178 9.59 -0.85 -14.08
C ILE A 178 8.40 -1.16 -15.00
N LEU A 179 7.29 -1.61 -14.41
CA LEU A 179 6.09 -1.99 -15.15
C LEU A 179 5.20 -0.79 -15.50
N ARG A 180 5.56 0.42 -15.08
CA ARG A 180 4.77 1.65 -15.25
C ARG A 180 3.36 1.47 -14.68
N GLY A 181 3.28 0.91 -13.46
CA GLY A 181 2.04 0.67 -12.75
C GLY A 181 1.38 1.98 -12.29
N ARG A 182 0.10 1.91 -11.93
CA ARG A 182 -0.62 3.04 -11.37
C ARG A 182 -0.17 3.33 -9.94
N VAL A 183 -0.23 4.60 -9.56
CA VAL A 183 0.20 5.12 -8.25
C VAL A 183 -0.47 4.40 -7.09
N TYR A 184 -1.79 4.22 -7.15
CA TYR A 184 -2.57 3.60 -6.08
C TYR A 184 -2.32 2.09 -5.89
N TYR A 185 -1.63 1.41 -6.80
CA TYR A 185 -1.25 0.00 -6.60
C TYR A 185 -0.23 -0.19 -5.47
N LEU A 186 0.46 0.88 -5.06
CA LEU A 186 1.38 0.84 -3.93
C LEU A 186 0.68 1.13 -2.58
N PHE A 187 -0.53 1.69 -2.58
CA PHE A 187 -1.23 2.10 -1.35
C PHE A 187 -1.36 0.97 -0.31
N PRO A 188 -1.65 -0.29 -0.67
CA PRO A 188 -1.77 -1.37 0.30
C PRO A 188 -0.50 -1.65 1.11
N ALA A 189 0.67 -1.20 0.65
CA ALA A 189 1.94 -1.36 1.34
C ALA A 189 2.18 -0.33 2.45
N TYR A 190 1.52 0.83 2.42
CA TYR A 190 1.81 1.90 3.37
C TYR A 190 1.32 1.68 4.81
N PRO A 191 0.22 0.96 5.09
CA PRO A 191 -0.20 0.73 6.48
C PRO A 191 0.88 0.11 7.35
N MET A 192 1.68 -0.83 6.79
CA MET A 192 2.81 -1.42 7.53
C MET A 192 3.92 -0.39 7.80
N LEU A 193 4.14 0.58 6.90
CA LEU A 193 5.12 1.65 7.09
C LEU A 193 4.58 2.71 8.06
N PHE A 194 3.30 3.06 8.01
CA PHE A 194 2.70 3.97 8.98
C PHE A 194 2.76 3.39 10.40
N GLY A 195 2.51 2.09 10.56
CA GLY A 195 2.61 1.41 11.85
C GLY A 195 4.02 1.48 12.44
N SER A 196 5.03 1.06 11.67
CA SER A 196 6.43 1.09 12.10
C SER A 196 6.97 2.51 12.26
N GLY A 197 6.53 3.45 11.41
CA GLY A 197 6.90 4.86 11.51
C GLY A 197 6.33 5.53 12.75
N GLY A 198 5.10 5.21 13.12
CA GLY A 198 4.52 5.65 14.38
C GLY A 198 5.38 5.24 15.58
N VAL A 199 5.80 3.97 15.63
CA VAL A 199 6.71 3.45 16.67
C VAL A 199 8.05 4.19 16.67
N ALA A 200 8.65 4.42 15.49
CA ALA A 200 9.93 5.11 15.37
C ALA A 200 9.85 6.57 15.85
N ILE A 201 8.82 7.30 15.41
CA ILE A 201 8.61 8.71 15.77
C ILE A 201 8.29 8.83 17.28
N GLU A 202 7.43 7.97 17.81
CA GLU A 202 7.11 8.00 19.25
C GLU A 202 8.33 7.81 20.11
N LYS A 203 9.22 6.88 19.76
CA LYS A 203 10.51 6.69 20.45
C LYS A 203 11.44 7.89 20.33
N ALA A 204 11.49 8.52 19.15
CA ALA A 204 12.30 9.73 18.97
C ALA A 204 11.78 10.89 19.82
N LEU A 205 10.47 11.15 19.79
CA LEU A 205 9.85 12.23 20.56
C LEU A 205 9.94 12.02 22.09
N SER A 206 9.82 10.78 22.55
CA SER A 206 9.97 10.48 23.99
C SER A 206 11.37 10.79 24.51
N ARG A 207 12.40 10.60 23.67
CA ARG A 207 13.81 10.96 24.01
C ARG A 207 14.02 12.49 24.06
N LEU A 208 13.33 13.24 23.19
CA LEU A 208 13.47 14.69 23.08
C LEU A 208 12.66 15.48 24.11
N ARG A 209 11.82 14.82 24.93
CA ARG A 209 10.91 15.44 25.91
C ARG A 209 9.97 16.51 25.30
N TRP A 210 9.70 16.49 24.03
CA TRP A 210 8.82 17.42 23.32
C TRP A 210 7.37 16.94 23.37
N SER A 211 6.75 17.03 24.56
CA SER A 211 5.37 16.56 24.76
C SER A 211 4.33 17.27 23.87
N TRP A 212 4.59 18.52 23.48
CA TRP A 212 3.71 19.32 22.62
C TRP A 212 3.82 18.94 21.13
N ALA A 213 4.96 18.39 20.69
CA ALA A 213 5.20 18.11 19.27
C ALA A 213 4.26 17.04 18.72
N LYS A 214 3.91 16.02 19.50
CA LYS A 214 2.97 14.96 19.11
C LYS A 214 1.56 15.50 18.83
N PRO A 215 0.89 16.20 19.77
CA PRO A 215 -0.42 16.76 19.50
C PRO A 215 -0.40 17.84 18.41
N ALA A 216 0.63 18.67 18.33
CA ALA A 216 0.78 19.68 17.28
C ALA A 216 0.87 19.03 15.87
N TYR A 217 1.67 17.98 15.73
CA TYR A 217 1.80 17.25 14.47
C TYR A 217 0.49 16.54 14.08
N LEU A 218 -0.19 15.90 15.03
CA LEU A 218 -1.50 15.29 14.79
C LEU A 218 -2.55 16.32 14.38
N ALA A 219 -2.57 17.49 15.04
CA ALA A 219 -3.46 18.59 14.66
C ALA A 219 -3.16 19.08 13.23
N ALA A 220 -1.87 19.26 12.89
CA ALA A 220 -1.47 19.65 11.53
C ALA A 220 -1.89 18.61 10.49
N LEU A 221 -1.74 17.30 10.78
CA LEU A 221 -2.22 16.22 9.91
C LEU A 221 -3.73 16.26 9.69
N VAL A 222 -4.51 16.44 10.77
CA VAL A 222 -5.97 16.47 10.68
C VAL A 222 -6.44 17.72 9.93
N LEU A 223 -5.91 18.89 10.25
CA LEU A 223 -6.32 20.16 9.62
C LEU A 223 -5.97 20.17 8.13
N SER A 224 -4.75 19.77 7.76
CA SER A 224 -4.34 19.71 6.35
C SER A 224 -5.06 18.60 5.60
N GLY A 225 -5.36 17.46 6.23
CA GLY A 225 -6.17 16.41 5.64
C GLY A 225 -7.63 16.83 5.41
N ALA A 226 -8.22 17.54 6.35
CA ALA A 226 -9.55 18.13 6.18
C ALA A 226 -9.58 19.17 5.02
N PHE A 227 -8.50 19.94 4.87
CA PHE A 227 -8.33 20.85 3.76
C PHE A 227 -8.21 20.13 2.40
N LEU A 228 -7.55 18.98 2.35
CA LEU A 228 -7.39 18.18 1.14
C LEU A 228 -8.60 17.27 0.84
N ALA A 229 -9.44 16.97 1.82
CA ALA A 229 -10.56 16.04 1.69
C ALA A 229 -11.53 16.34 0.53
N PRO A 230 -11.83 17.60 0.16
CA PRO A 230 -12.69 17.89 -0.97
C PRO A 230 -12.15 17.43 -2.34
N PHE A 231 -10.85 17.16 -2.47
CA PHE A 231 -10.27 16.61 -3.69
C PHE A 231 -10.46 15.10 -3.82
N ALA A 232 -10.62 14.42 -2.68
CA ALA A 232 -10.76 12.97 -2.62
C ALA A 232 -12.22 12.51 -2.43
N LEU A 233 -13.05 13.36 -1.86
CA LEU A 233 -14.44 13.04 -1.50
C LEU A 233 -15.42 14.04 -2.13
N PRO A 234 -16.57 13.60 -2.66
CA PRO A 234 -17.59 14.47 -3.22
C PRO A 234 -18.41 15.18 -2.13
N VAL A 235 -17.73 15.89 -1.20
CA VAL A 235 -18.35 16.58 -0.06
C VAL A 235 -18.86 17.98 -0.41
N LEU A 236 -18.39 18.54 -1.55
CA LEU A 236 -18.80 19.85 -2.02
C LEU A 236 -19.71 19.73 -3.25
N PRO A 237 -20.72 20.62 -3.39
CA PRO A 237 -21.43 20.77 -4.65
C PRO A 237 -20.47 21.12 -5.79
N VAL A 238 -20.71 20.59 -7.01
CA VAL A 238 -19.81 20.74 -8.17
C VAL A 238 -19.35 22.17 -8.41
N GLY A 239 -20.25 23.15 -8.38
CA GLY A 239 -19.90 24.55 -8.58
C GLY A 239 -18.99 25.14 -7.49
N THR A 240 -19.10 24.64 -6.25
CA THR A 240 -18.22 25.04 -5.14
C THR A 240 -16.87 24.36 -5.27
N TYR A 241 -16.85 23.07 -5.64
CA TYR A 241 -15.62 22.33 -5.92
C TYR A 241 -14.79 22.98 -7.02
N MET A 242 -15.41 23.36 -8.15
CA MET A 242 -14.71 24.02 -9.25
C MET A 242 -14.05 25.34 -8.82
N ARG A 243 -14.75 26.15 -8.02
CA ARG A 243 -14.17 27.38 -7.46
C ARG A 243 -13.04 27.11 -6.46
N TYR A 244 -13.20 26.08 -5.65
CA TYR A 244 -12.19 25.66 -4.68
C TYR A 244 -10.89 25.18 -5.39
N ALA A 245 -11.02 24.31 -6.38
CA ALA A 245 -9.89 23.83 -7.17
C ALA A 245 -9.19 24.97 -7.93
N ALA A 246 -9.96 25.84 -8.57
CA ALA A 246 -9.41 27.00 -9.29
C ALA A 246 -8.69 28.00 -8.36
N ALA A 247 -9.19 28.21 -7.13
CA ALA A 247 -8.55 29.11 -6.16
C ALA A 247 -7.19 28.58 -5.65
N LEU A 248 -6.95 27.28 -5.77
CA LEU A 248 -5.71 26.62 -5.33
C LEU A 248 -4.75 26.32 -6.50
N ASP A 249 -5.16 26.64 -7.74
CA ASP A 249 -4.42 26.34 -8.97
C ASP A 249 -4.01 24.84 -9.06
N LEU A 250 -4.88 23.97 -8.52
CA LEU A 250 -4.69 22.55 -8.53
C LEU A 250 -5.49 21.91 -9.67
N ASP A 251 -4.82 21.68 -10.79
CA ASP A 251 -5.35 20.82 -11.85
C ASP A 251 -5.01 19.36 -11.49
N PRO A 252 -6.00 18.45 -11.44
CA PRO A 252 -5.72 17.04 -11.24
C PRO A 252 -4.85 16.52 -12.40
N PRO A 253 -3.83 15.68 -12.12
CA PRO A 253 -2.94 15.16 -13.15
C PRO A 253 -3.71 14.28 -14.15
N ASP A 254 -3.33 14.38 -15.44
CA ASP A 254 -3.87 13.49 -16.47
C ASP A 254 -3.25 12.10 -16.33
N ILE A 255 -3.87 11.25 -15.51
CA ILE A 255 -3.43 9.87 -15.27
C ILE A 255 -4.03 8.86 -16.24
N GLU A 256 -5.03 9.27 -17.01
CA GLU A 256 -5.71 8.46 -18.03
C GLU A 256 -5.95 9.26 -19.32
N HIS A 257 -5.91 8.57 -20.47
CA HIS A 257 -6.35 9.14 -21.73
C HIS A 257 -7.89 9.35 -21.70
N ARG A 258 -8.31 10.56 -21.33
CA ARG A 258 -9.74 10.89 -21.24
C ARG A 258 -10.29 11.31 -22.61
N LYS A 259 -11.37 10.68 -23.04
CA LYS A 259 -12.17 11.11 -24.21
C LYS A 259 -13.15 12.26 -23.89
N LEU A 260 -13.42 12.52 -22.64
CA LEU A 260 -14.41 13.49 -22.14
C LEU A 260 -13.73 14.36 -21.09
N GLY A 261 -13.38 15.59 -21.48
CA GLY A 261 -12.97 16.73 -20.65
C GLY A 261 -12.59 16.54 -19.17
N LYS A 262 -12.15 17.60 -18.54
CA LYS A 262 -11.64 17.67 -17.15
C LYS A 262 -12.76 17.58 -16.06
N LEU A 263 -13.76 16.75 -16.20
CA LEU A 263 -14.70 16.48 -15.11
C LEU A 263 -14.20 15.29 -14.29
N PRO A 264 -14.25 15.38 -12.94
CA PRO A 264 -13.84 14.30 -12.05
C PRO A 264 -14.71 13.06 -12.19
#